data_297127f5eba877995fa045f773253f69
#
_entry.id   297127f5eba877995fa045f773253f69
#
_cell.length_a   1.000
_cell.length_b   1.000
_cell.length_c   1.000
_cell.angle_alpha   90.00
_cell.angle_beta   90.00
_cell.angle_gamma   90.00
#
_symmetry.space_group_name_H-M   'P 1'
#
loop_
_entity.id
_entity.type
_entity.pdbx_description
1 polymer ?
#
loop_
_entity_poly.entity_id
_entity_poly.type
_entity_poly.pdbx_seq_one_letter_code
_entity_poly.pdbx_strand_id
1 'polypeptide(L)'
;MKKRTIIVSAIFIFLFYILENIISIWAYSIRDDSREADVVIVLGAAAYDGGVSPVYRERLNHGIDLYRQGLVKKIIVTGGVAKGNKHSDAYTAKEYVLSQGI
;
A
#
# COMPACT_ATOMS: atom_id res chain seq x y z
N MET A 1 33.95 -36.40 -1.45
CA MET A 1 32.76 -35.72 -1.17
C MET A 1 32.10 -35.31 -2.42
N LYS A 2 31.13 -35.59 -2.34
CA LYS A 2 30.24 -35.93 -3.34
C LYS A 2 29.45 -34.75 -3.80
N LYS A 3 29.26 -34.68 -5.11
CA LYS A 3 28.44 -33.63 -5.74
C LYS A 3 27.06 -33.56 -5.09
N ARG A 4 26.52 -34.70 -4.68
CA ARG A 4 25.21 -34.78 -4.02
C ARG A 4 25.17 -33.99 -2.71
N THR A 5 26.20 -34.11 -1.90
CA THR A 5 26.25 -33.38 -0.63
C THR A 5 26.35 -31.88 -0.85
N ILE A 6 27.14 -31.46 -1.84
CA ILE A 6 27.30 -30.04 -2.19
C ILE A 6 25.96 -29.45 -2.67
N ILE A 7 25.27 -30.20 -3.54
CA ILE A 7 23.96 -29.76 -4.06
C ILE A 7 22.94 -29.65 -2.95
N VAL A 8 22.87 -30.63 -2.06
CA VAL A 8 21.93 -30.60 -0.93
C VAL A 8 22.23 -29.43 0.00
N SER A 9 23.51 -29.19 0.29
CA SER A 9 23.91 -28.05 1.13
C SER A 9 23.54 -26.71 0.49
N ALA A 10 23.73 -26.58 -0.81
CA ALA A 10 23.38 -25.36 -1.54
C ALA A 10 21.88 -25.11 -1.51
N ILE A 11 21.06 -26.15 -1.63
CA ILE A 11 19.61 -26.06 -1.54
C ILE A 11 19.18 -25.58 -0.14
N PHE A 12 19.77 -26.14 0.92
CA PHE A 12 19.46 -25.72 2.28
C PHE A 12 19.82 -24.25 2.54
N ILE A 13 20.98 -23.81 2.07
CA ILE A 13 21.40 -22.40 2.21
C ILE A 13 20.43 -21.48 1.47
N PHE A 14 20.03 -21.86 0.26
CA PHE A 14 19.09 -21.08 -0.55
C PHE A 14 17.71 -20.97 0.12
N LEU A 15 17.19 -22.08 0.63
CA LEU A 15 15.92 -22.11 1.33
C LEU A 15 15.96 -21.27 2.62
N PHE A 16 17.07 -21.35 3.36
CA PHE A 16 17.25 -20.54 4.56
C PHE A 16 17.25 -19.04 4.23
N TYR A 17 17.94 -18.66 3.15
CA TYR A 17 17.97 -17.27 2.70
C TYR A 17 16.57 -16.76 2.33
N ILE A 18 15.79 -17.56 1.60
CA ILE A 18 14.41 -17.20 1.25
C ILE A 18 13.55 -17.05 2.50
N LEU A 19 13.65 -18.00 3.41
CA LEU A 19 12.87 -17.99 4.66
C LEU A 19 13.17 -16.75 5.50
N GLU A 20 14.43 -16.37 5.63
CA GLU A 20 14.84 -15.18 6.36
C GLU A 20 14.25 -13.92 5.72
N ASN A 21 14.26 -13.82 4.39
CA ASN A 21 13.66 -12.69 3.70
C ASN A 21 12.15 -12.62 3.90
N ILE A 22 11.47 -13.75 3.85
CA ILE A 22 10.02 -13.81 4.07
C ILE A 22 9.68 -13.34 5.48
N ILE A 23 10.41 -13.80 6.49
CA ILE A 23 10.20 -13.40 7.88
C ILE A 23 10.43 -11.91 8.05
N SER A 24 11.50 -11.36 7.45
CA SER A 24 11.81 -9.93 7.53
C SER A 24 10.71 -9.09 6.89
N ILE A 25 10.25 -9.45 5.71
CA ILE A 25 9.19 -8.74 5.01
C ILE A 25 7.91 -8.76 5.83
N TRP A 26 7.55 -9.91 6.37
CA TRP A 26 6.36 -10.04 7.19
C TRP A 26 6.44 -9.19 8.45
N ALA A 27 7.57 -9.21 9.15
CA ALA A 27 7.78 -8.43 10.37
C ALA A 27 7.67 -6.93 10.11
N TYR A 28 8.23 -6.44 8.99
CA TYR A 28 8.12 -5.04 8.61
C TYR A 28 6.69 -4.67 8.16
N SER A 29 5.98 -5.60 7.51
CA SER A 29 4.64 -5.32 6.99
C SER A 29 3.60 -5.05 8.08
N ILE A 30 3.77 -5.66 9.26
CA ILE A 30 2.86 -5.45 10.39
C ILE A 30 3.26 -4.28 11.27
N ARG A 31 4.39 -3.64 10.97
CA ARG A 31 4.88 -2.52 11.76
C ARG A 31 4.20 -1.24 11.31
N ASP A 32 3.53 -0.58 12.24
CA ASP A 32 2.95 0.74 12.02
C ASP A 32 3.89 1.78 12.60
N ASP A 33 4.44 2.63 11.73
CA ASP A 33 5.36 3.70 12.11
C ASP A 33 4.73 5.07 11.81
N SER A 34 3.42 5.17 12.02
CA SER A 34 2.69 6.42 11.79
C SER A 34 3.16 7.51 12.73
N ARG A 35 3.54 8.64 12.17
CA ARG A 35 4.05 9.80 12.90
C ARG A 35 3.34 11.06 12.45
N GLU A 36 3.40 12.09 13.29
CA GLU A 36 2.92 13.40 12.91
C GLU A 36 3.66 13.91 11.67
N ALA A 37 2.91 14.41 10.70
CA ALA A 37 3.44 14.92 9.45
C ALA A 37 2.54 16.05 8.94
N ASP A 38 3.02 16.82 7.98
CA ASP A 38 2.23 17.90 7.38
C ASP A 38 1.13 17.36 6.48
N VAL A 39 1.45 16.36 5.68
CA VAL A 39 0.52 15.78 4.72
C VAL A 39 0.67 14.27 4.67
N VAL A 40 -0.40 13.60 4.25
CA VAL A 40 -0.35 12.20 3.81
C VAL A 40 -0.63 12.15 2.31
N ILE A 41 0.18 11.41 1.59
CA ILE A 41 -0.01 11.18 0.16
C ILE A 41 -0.54 9.77 -0.02
N VAL A 42 -1.74 9.65 -0.57
CA VAL A 42 -2.35 8.35 -0.85
C VAL A 42 -2.06 8.01 -2.31
N LEU A 43 -1.27 6.97 -2.51
CA LEU A 43 -0.90 6.53 -3.85
C LEU A 43 -2.10 5.90 -4.55
N GLY A 44 -2.26 6.22 -5.83
CA GLY A 44 -3.37 5.74 -6.62
C GLY A 44 -3.39 4.22 -6.78
N ALA A 45 -4.58 3.70 -6.90
CA ALA A 45 -4.88 2.36 -7.33
C ALA A 45 -6.06 2.43 -8.27
N ALA A 46 -6.62 1.31 -8.69
CA ALA A 46 -7.69 1.35 -9.66
C ALA A 46 -8.94 2.07 -9.12
N ALA A 47 -9.51 2.95 -9.93
CA ALA A 47 -10.81 3.53 -9.70
C ALA A 47 -11.65 3.35 -10.96
N TYR A 48 -12.95 3.31 -10.80
CA TYR A 48 -13.90 3.13 -11.89
C TYR A 48 -14.89 4.30 -11.89
N ASP A 49 -15.67 4.44 -12.93
CA ASP A 49 -16.69 5.50 -13.00
C ASP A 49 -17.70 5.38 -11.84
N GLY A 50 -17.86 4.18 -11.28
CA GLY A 50 -18.75 3.94 -10.15
C GLY A 50 -18.11 4.12 -8.78
N GLY A 51 -16.82 4.41 -8.69
CA GLY A 51 -16.13 4.62 -7.43
C GLY A 51 -14.74 4.01 -7.36
N VAL A 52 -14.15 4.01 -6.18
CA VAL A 52 -12.80 3.49 -5.94
C VAL A 52 -12.82 1.97 -5.77
N SER A 53 -11.74 1.31 -6.20
CA SER A 53 -11.57 -0.13 -5.98
C SER A 53 -11.42 -0.43 -4.49
N PRO A 54 -11.64 -1.70 -4.06
CA PRO A 54 -11.44 -2.06 -2.65
C PRO A 54 -10.05 -1.74 -2.13
N VAL A 55 -9.01 -1.98 -2.93
CA VAL A 55 -7.62 -1.67 -2.55
C VAL A 55 -7.44 -0.17 -2.35
N TYR A 56 -7.93 0.64 -3.27
CA TYR A 56 -7.83 2.10 -3.17
C TYR A 56 -8.62 2.62 -1.97
N ARG A 57 -9.79 2.06 -1.74
CA ARG A 57 -10.63 2.42 -0.61
C ARG A 57 -9.89 2.22 0.72
N GLU A 58 -9.21 1.10 0.89
CA GLU A 58 -8.46 0.82 2.11
C GLU A 58 -7.31 1.81 2.31
N ARG A 59 -6.62 2.16 1.23
CA ARG A 59 -5.57 3.20 1.28
C ARG A 59 -6.14 4.55 1.70
N LEU A 60 -7.27 4.93 1.12
CA LEU A 60 -7.93 6.19 1.43
C LEU A 60 -8.45 6.20 2.86
N ASN A 61 -9.05 5.11 3.30
CA ASN A 61 -9.55 4.99 4.68
C ASN A 61 -8.41 5.14 5.70
N HIS A 62 -7.25 4.57 5.43
CA HIS A 62 -6.10 4.73 6.30
C HIS A 62 -5.64 6.19 6.35
N GLY A 63 -5.57 6.86 5.20
CA GLY A 63 -5.27 8.29 5.15
C GLY A 63 -6.27 9.14 5.90
N ILE A 64 -7.55 8.83 5.77
CA ILE A 64 -8.63 9.49 6.50
C ILE A 64 -8.48 9.30 8.00
N ASP A 65 -8.13 8.08 8.43
CA ASP A 65 -7.91 7.80 9.85
C ASP A 65 -6.75 8.63 10.41
N LEU A 66 -5.66 8.75 9.67
CA LEU A 66 -4.53 9.59 10.06
C LEU A 66 -4.93 11.05 10.19
N TYR A 67 -5.75 11.54 9.28
CA TYR A 67 -6.28 12.90 9.31
C TYR A 67 -7.18 13.11 10.53
N ARG A 68 -8.08 12.17 10.81
CA ARG A 68 -9.00 12.26 11.94
C ARG A 68 -8.29 12.16 13.29
N GLN A 69 -7.16 11.47 13.34
CA GLN A 69 -6.32 11.39 14.53
C GLN A 69 -5.51 12.68 14.76
N GLY A 70 -5.50 13.58 13.79
CA GLY A 70 -4.73 14.82 13.87
C GLY A 70 -3.26 14.65 13.54
N LEU A 71 -2.86 13.50 13.03
CA LEU A 71 -1.46 13.23 12.66
C LEU A 71 -1.04 13.96 11.40
N VAL A 72 -1.99 14.24 10.50
CA VAL A 72 -1.73 14.98 9.27
C VAL A 72 -2.78 16.08 9.11
N LYS A 73 -2.38 17.17 8.44
CA LYS A 73 -3.25 18.33 8.24
C LYS A 73 -3.93 18.33 6.88
N LYS A 74 -3.44 17.54 5.95
CA LYS A 74 -3.90 17.54 4.57
C LYS A 74 -3.73 16.15 3.97
N ILE A 75 -4.68 15.78 3.12
CA ILE A 75 -4.64 14.53 2.36
C ILE A 75 -4.44 14.89 0.89
N ILE A 76 -3.41 14.32 0.27
CA ILE A 76 -3.15 14.46 -1.16
C ILE A 76 -3.42 13.11 -1.80
N VAL A 77 -4.27 13.08 -2.81
CA VAL A 77 -4.59 11.88 -3.56
C VAL A 77 -3.96 11.95 -4.95
N THR A 78 -3.56 10.81 -5.47
CA THR A 78 -2.91 10.69 -6.77
C THR A 78 -3.61 9.66 -7.63
N GLY A 79 -3.40 9.74 -8.93
CA GLY A 79 -3.93 8.77 -9.87
C GLY A 79 -4.26 9.40 -11.21
N GLY A 80 -3.96 8.68 -12.28
CA GLY A 80 -4.23 9.12 -13.65
C GLY A 80 -5.59 8.66 -14.16
N VAL A 81 -5.84 8.91 -15.44
CA VAL A 81 -7.07 8.50 -16.10
C VAL A 81 -6.84 7.13 -16.73
N ALA A 82 -7.59 6.12 -16.28
CA ALA A 82 -7.57 4.81 -16.89
C ALA A 82 -8.37 4.81 -18.19
N LYS A 83 -7.98 3.95 -19.12
CA LYS A 83 -8.66 3.79 -20.38
C LYS A 83 -10.13 3.45 -20.17
N GLY A 84 -11.02 4.21 -20.79
CA GLY A 84 -12.47 4.02 -20.65
C GLY A 84 -13.10 4.78 -19.50
N ASN A 85 -12.33 5.39 -18.61
CA ASN A 85 -12.88 6.19 -17.52
C ASN A 85 -12.98 7.66 -17.95
N LYS A 86 -13.99 8.36 -17.45
CA LYS A 86 -14.21 9.79 -17.71
C LYS A 86 -13.36 10.67 -16.80
N HIS A 87 -13.10 10.19 -15.58
CA HIS A 87 -12.40 10.96 -14.55
C HIS A 87 -11.08 10.28 -14.19
N SER A 88 -10.15 11.07 -13.66
CA SER A 88 -8.93 10.51 -13.10
C SER A 88 -9.22 9.72 -11.83
N ASP A 89 -8.34 8.78 -11.52
CA ASP A 89 -8.44 8.05 -10.26
C ASP A 89 -8.33 9.00 -9.06
N ALA A 90 -7.51 10.04 -9.18
CA ALA A 90 -7.38 11.07 -8.15
C ALA A 90 -8.69 11.84 -7.95
N TYR A 91 -9.40 12.17 -9.02
CA TYR A 91 -10.70 12.83 -8.91
C TYR A 91 -11.71 11.96 -8.17
N THR A 92 -11.80 10.70 -8.54
CA THR A 92 -12.71 9.74 -7.91
C THR A 92 -12.36 9.54 -6.43
N ALA A 93 -11.05 9.49 -6.11
CA ALA A 93 -10.58 9.38 -4.75
C ALA A 93 -10.95 10.62 -3.92
N LYS A 94 -10.80 11.81 -4.51
CA LYS A 94 -11.20 13.07 -3.86
C LYS A 94 -12.68 13.06 -3.51
N GLU A 95 -13.53 12.65 -4.46
CA GLU A 95 -14.97 12.56 -4.22
C GLU A 95 -15.29 11.60 -3.07
N TYR A 96 -14.58 10.46 -3.03
CA TYR A 96 -14.75 9.50 -1.95
C TYR A 96 -14.38 10.13 -0.59
N VAL A 97 -13.24 10.79 -0.49
CA VAL A 97 -12.77 11.41 0.75
C VAL A 97 -13.76 12.48 1.21
N LEU A 98 -14.25 13.31 0.30
CA LEU A 98 -15.25 14.34 0.61
C LEU A 98 -16.56 13.71 1.10
N SER A 99 -16.95 12.56 0.55
CA SER A 99 -18.15 11.85 0.99
C SER A 99 -18.05 11.33 2.42
N GLN A 100 -16.84 11.19 2.95
CA GLN A 100 -16.60 10.77 4.32
C GLN A 100 -16.59 11.94 5.31
N GLY A 101 -16.89 13.15 4.85
CA GLY A 101 -17.00 14.32 5.73
C GLY A 101 -15.69 15.05 6.00
N ILE A 102 -14.70 14.82 5.14
CA ILE A 102 -13.40 15.50 5.29
C ILE A 102 -13.42 16.86 4.60
#